data_fb0dbc95d96266102637edd025a2f6a7
#
_entry.id   fb0dbc95d96266102637edd025a2f6a7
#
_cell.length_a   1.000
_cell.length_b   1.000
_cell.length_c   1.000
_cell.angle_alpha   90.00
_cell.angle_beta   90.00
_cell.angle_gamma   90.00
#
_symmetry.space_group_name_H-M   'P 1'
#
loop_
_entity.id
_entity.type
_entity.pdbx_description
1 polymer ?
#
loop_
_entity_poly.entity_id
_entity_poly.type
_entity_poly.pdbx_seq_one_letter_code
_entity_poly.pdbx_strand_id
1 'polypeptide(L)'
;GWLFDQDGTCIHQPYEDTIDPEGKLRSQVKIKAYQVQAMAGLLWAYMGPLPAPLLPNYEPFLWENGFAQIVFADIDCNWFQCQENSIDPVHFEWMHDNWSKRLKGDEGPYAAKHLEVDFGEFEHGFTYHRIREGADKNDPLWTVGRVCLWPYALFTGGHFEWRVPVDDENTLSV
;
A
#
# COMPACT_ATOMS: atom_id res chain seq x y z
N GLY A 1 12.17 -24.37 21.21
CA GLY A 1 11.27 -23.28 21.60
C GLY A 1 9.90 -23.79 21.96
N TRP A 2 9.11 -22.98 22.64
CA TRP A 2 7.73 -23.29 22.93
C TRP A 2 6.89 -23.20 21.65
N LEU A 3 5.83 -24.00 21.55
CA LEU A 3 4.91 -24.01 20.43
C LEU A 3 3.57 -23.42 20.85
N PHE A 4 3.02 -22.57 20.02
CA PHE A 4 1.74 -21.91 20.23
C PHE A 4 0.77 -22.25 19.07
N ASP A 5 -0.51 -22.33 19.40
CA ASP A 5 -1.55 -22.48 18.40
C ASP A 5 -1.94 -21.12 17.76
N GLN A 6 -2.90 -21.17 16.84
CA GLN A 6 -3.39 -20.00 16.12
C GLN A 6 -4.05 -18.94 17.02
N ASP A 7 -4.49 -19.32 18.22
CA ASP A 7 -5.12 -18.43 19.20
C ASP A 7 -4.10 -17.89 20.22
N GLY A 8 -2.83 -18.26 20.06
CA GLY A 8 -1.74 -17.85 20.93
C GLY A 8 -1.63 -18.68 22.23
N THR A 9 -2.36 -19.77 22.36
CA THR A 9 -2.26 -20.67 23.51
C THR A 9 -1.03 -21.56 23.38
N CYS A 10 -0.24 -21.67 24.46
CA CYS A 10 0.92 -22.55 24.46
C CYS A 10 0.46 -24.02 24.46
N ILE A 11 0.91 -24.78 23.46
CA ILE A 11 0.51 -26.19 23.26
C ILE A 11 1.65 -27.19 23.49
N HIS A 12 2.90 -26.70 23.55
CA HIS A 12 4.05 -27.56 23.80
C HIS A 12 5.23 -26.78 24.37
N GLN A 13 5.84 -27.31 25.43
CA GLN A 13 7.02 -26.79 26.11
C GLN A 13 8.04 -27.91 26.27
N PRO A 14 9.00 -28.08 25.32
CA PRO A 14 9.84 -29.29 25.24
C PRO A 14 10.55 -29.71 26.51
N TYR A 15 11.02 -28.78 27.34
CA TYR A 15 11.70 -29.07 28.59
C TYR A 15 10.70 -29.19 29.74
N GLU A 16 9.81 -28.21 29.88
CA GLU A 16 8.84 -28.12 30.98
C GLU A 16 7.88 -29.32 30.94
N ASP A 17 7.47 -29.77 29.76
CA ASP A 17 6.58 -30.94 29.63
C ASP A 17 7.23 -32.25 30.10
N THR A 18 8.55 -32.31 30.29
CA THR A 18 9.23 -33.46 30.90
C THR A 18 9.08 -33.52 32.42
N ILE A 19 8.89 -32.38 33.08
CA ILE A 19 8.77 -32.26 34.54
C ILE A 19 7.33 -31.95 34.97
N ASP A 20 6.49 -31.40 34.12
CA ASP A 20 5.07 -31.15 34.28
C ASP A 20 4.28 -31.73 33.09
N PRO A 21 4.15 -33.05 32.95
CA PRO A 21 3.43 -33.70 31.88
C PRO A 21 1.96 -33.30 31.78
N GLU A 22 1.35 -32.92 32.90
CA GLU A 22 -0.02 -32.42 32.96
C GLU A 22 -0.18 -31.02 32.33
N GLY A 23 0.93 -30.31 32.13
CA GLY A 23 0.95 -29.02 31.46
C GLY A 23 0.30 -27.88 32.24
N LYS A 24 0.42 -27.88 33.58
CA LYS A 24 -0.12 -26.82 34.42
C LYS A 24 0.48 -25.45 34.08
N LEU A 25 1.80 -25.39 33.88
CA LEU A 25 2.47 -24.17 33.45
C LEU A 25 2.03 -23.79 32.03
N ARG A 26 2.04 -24.74 31.08
CA ARG A 26 1.65 -24.55 29.70
C ARG A 26 0.25 -23.93 29.56
N SER A 27 -0.73 -24.41 30.36
CA SER A 27 -2.09 -23.88 30.32
C SER A 27 -2.25 -22.42 30.77
N GLN A 28 -1.24 -21.87 31.45
CA GLN A 28 -1.22 -20.49 31.94
C GLN A 28 -0.47 -19.54 30.98
N VAL A 29 0.21 -20.09 29.97
CA VAL A 29 1.03 -19.30 29.05
C VAL A 29 0.26 -19.03 27.78
N LYS A 30 0.08 -17.76 27.46
CA LYS A 30 -0.57 -17.28 26.25
C LYS A 30 0.17 -16.08 25.67
N ILE A 31 0.35 -16.07 24.37
CA ILE A 31 0.84 -14.90 23.63
C ILE A 31 -0.33 -14.24 22.88
N LYS A 32 -0.15 -12.98 22.51
CA LYS A 32 -1.14 -12.28 21.70
C LYS A 32 -1.13 -12.83 20.29
N ALA A 33 -2.27 -13.31 19.80
CA ALA A 33 -2.49 -13.71 18.42
C ALA A 33 -3.14 -12.57 17.64
N TYR A 34 -2.89 -12.55 16.33
CA TYR A 34 -3.44 -11.56 15.41
C TYR A 34 -4.13 -12.26 14.25
N GLN A 35 -5.26 -11.70 13.81
CA GLN A 35 -5.92 -12.20 12.61
C GLN A 35 -5.10 -11.85 11.38
N VAL A 36 -4.88 -12.85 10.52
CA VAL A 36 -4.09 -12.72 9.29
C VAL A 36 -4.92 -13.16 8.10
N GLN A 37 -4.86 -12.40 7.03
CA GLN A 37 -5.48 -12.72 5.74
C GLN A 37 -4.47 -12.54 4.62
N ALA A 38 -4.61 -13.32 3.54
CA ALA A 38 -3.80 -13.18 2.34
C ALA A 38 -4.57 -12.36 1.29
N MET A 39 -3.90 -11.38 0.67
CA MET A 39 -4.42 -10.62 -0.46
C MET A 39 -3.26 -10.11 -1.31
N ALA A 40 -3.39 -10.19 -2.63
CA ALA A 40 -2.39 -9.72 -3.60
C ALA A 40 -0.98 -10.29 -3.40
N GLY A 41 -0.86 -11.52 -2.86
CA GLY A 41 0.43 -12.14 -2.55
C GLY A 41 1.08 -11.67 -1.25
N LEU A 42 0.43 -10.80 -0.49
CA LEU A 42 0.87 -10.31 0.81
C LEU A 42 0.06 -10.93 1.94
N LEU A 43 0.66 -11.01 3.12
CA LEU A 43 -0.01 -11.36 4.38
C LEU A 43 -0.33 -10.08 5.15
N TRP A 44 -1.59 -9.90 5.48
CA TRP A 44 -2.13 -8.75 6.20
C TRP A 44 -2.50 -9.14 7.62
N ALA A 45 -1.83 -8.57 8.61
CA ALA A 45 -2.11 -8.81 10.02
C ALA A 45 -2.81 -7.59 10.62
N TYR A 46 -3.98 -7.82 11.22
CA TYR A 46 -4.68 -6.76 11.94
C TYR A 46 -4.14 -6.62 13.37
N MET A 47 -3.54 -5.47 13.67
CA MET A 47 -2.89 -5.20 14.94
C MET A 47 -3.73 -4.39 15.94
N GLY A 48 -4.97 -4.01 15.54
CA GLY A 48 -5.88 -3.19 16.33
C GLY A 48 -6.75 -3.97 17.31
N PRO A 49 -7.74 -3.29 17.94
CA PRO A 49 -8.72 -3.93 18.84
C PRO A 49 -9.69 -4.83 18.08
N LEU A 50 -10.13 -5.90 18.73
CA LEU A 50 -11.15 -6.80 18.17
C LEU A 50 -12.57 -6.23 18.38
N PRO A 51 -13.54 -6.57 17.48
CA PRO A 51 -13.39 -7.43 16.32
C PRO A 51 -12.60 -6.76 15.19
N ALA A 52 -11.79 -7.53 14.47
CA ALA A 52 -11.06 -7.01 13.32
C ALA A 52 -12.04 -6.59 12.21
N PRO A 53 -11.85 -5.43 11.56
CA PRO A 53 -12.60 -5.08 10.37
C PRO A 53 -12.28 -6.05 9.23
N LEU A 54 -13.16 -6.10 8.25
CA LEU A 54 -12.87 -6.86 7.02
C LEU A 54 -11.71 -6.20 6.28
N LEU A 55 -10.82 -7.02 5.74
CA LEU A 55 -9.80 -6.54 4.81
C LEU A 55 -10.51 -6.02 3.54
N PRO A 56 -10.21 -4.79 3.09
CA PRO A 56 -10.83 -4.25 1.89
C PRO A 56 -10.56 -5.12 0.66
N ASN A 57 -11.61 -5.39 -0.11
CA ASN A 57 -11.50 -6.07 -1.39
C ASN A 57 -11.19 -5.05 -2.49
N TYR A 58 -9.92 -4.83 -2.76
CA TYR A 58 -9.53 -3.98 -3.89
C TYR A 58 -9.77 -4.74 -5.20
N GLU A 59 -10.69 -4.23 -6.00
CA GLU A 59 -11.17 -4.89 -7.22
C GLU A 59 -10.05 -5.38 -8.16
N PRO A 60 -8.95 -4.63 -8.41
CA PRO A 60 -7.88 -5.11 -9.28
C PRO A 60 -7.23 -6.43 -8.85
N PHE A 61 -7.23 -6.74 -7.55
CA PHE A 61 -6.67 -7.99 -7.03
C PHE A 61 -7.63 -9.17 -7.06
N LEU A 62 -8.88 -8.94 -7.47
CA LEU A 62 -9.92 -9.97 -7.58
C LEU A 62 -10.10 -10.46 -9.03
N TRP A 63 -9.43 -9.85 -10.01
CA TRP A 63 -9.54 -10.22 -11.41
C TRP A 63 -8.86 -11.57 -11.69
N GLU A 64 -9.63 -12.53 -12.21
CA GLU A 64 -9.16 -13.89 -12.51
C GLU A 64 -8.11 -13.94 -13.64
N ASN A 65 -8.11 -12.96 -14.53
CA ASN A 65 -7.23 -12.88 -15.70
C ASN A 65 -5.99 -12.00 -15.52
N GLY A 66 -5.74 -11.55 -14.30
CA GLY A 66 -4.60 -10.73 -13.94
C GLY A 66 -3.47 -11.52 -13.29
N PHE A 67 -2.33 -10.87 -13.12
CA PHE A 67 -1.28 -11.30 -12.21
C PHE A 67 -0.80 -10.10 -11.39
N ALA A 68 -0.36 -10.36 -10.16
CA ALA A 68 0.24 -9.34 -9.32
C ALA A 68 1.75 -9.58 -9.22
N GLN A 69 2.52 -8.52 -9.39
CA GLN A 69 3.95 -8.49 -9.10
C GLN A 69 4.19 -7.53 -7.96
N ILE A 70 4.83 -8.02 -6.91
CA ILE A 70 5.12 -7.22 -5.72
C ILE A 70 6.55 -6.69 -5.85
N VAL A 71 6.71 -5.39 -5.60
CA VAL A 71 8.00 -4.71 -5.54
C VAL A 71 8.11 -4.01 -4.21
N PHE A 72 9.26 -4.13 -3.55
CA PHE A 72 9.56 -3.43 -2.30
C PHE A 72 10.69 -2.43 -2.53
N ALA A 73 10.56 -1.26 -1.94
CA ALA A 73 11.62 -0.26 -1.90
C ALA A 73 11.67 0.41 -0.53
N ASP A 74 12.85 0.40 0.08
CA ASP A 74 13.13 1.22 1.26
C ASP A 74 13.44 2.65 0.81
N ILE A 75 12.75 3.63 1.40
CA ILE A 75 12.89 5.04 1.05
C ILE A 75 13.27 5.81 2.33
N ASP A 76 14.42 6.46 2.32
CA ASP A 76 14.92 7.29 3.42
C ASP A 76 14.18 8.64 3.43
N CYS A 77 12.87 8.57 3.67
CA CYS A 77 11.96 9.71 3.66
C CYS A 77 10.70 9.39 4.46
N ASN A 78 10.11 10.40 5.08
CA ASN A 78 8.84 10.26 5.76
C ASN A 78 7.72 9.85 4.80
N TRP A 79 6.85 8.93 5.22
CA TRP A 79 5.77 8.40 4.39
C TRP A 79 4.83 9.47 3.84
N PHE A 80 4.58 10.54 4.60
CA PHE A 80 3.69 11.61 4.16
C PHE A 80 4.31 12.43 3.02
N GLN A 81 5.62 12.68 3.08
CA GLN A 81 6.36 13.29 1.96
C GLN A 81 6.32 12.41 0.71
N CYS A 82 6.46 11.09 0.89
CA CYS A 82 6.32 10.14 -0.21
C CYS A 82 4.90 10.19 -0.79
N GLN A 83 3.89 10.28 0.06
CA GLN A 83 2.49 10.38 -0.37
C GLN A 83 2.20 11.71 -1.07
N GLU A 84 2.69 12.82 -0.58
CA GLU A 84 2.57 14.12 -1.24
C GLU A 84 3.15 14.08 -2.66
N ASN A 85 4.32 13.46 -2.84
CA ASN A 85 4.90 13.24 -4.15
C ASN A 85 4.00 12.36 -5.04
N SER A 86 3.46 11.27 -4.51
CA SER A 86 2.63 10.33 -5.27
C SER A 86 1.32 10.95 -5.78
N ILE A 87 0.77 11.91 -5.04
CA ILE A 87 -0.50 12.58 -5.38
C ILE A 87 -0.34 13.90 -6.12
N ASP A 88 0.89 14.37 -6.34
CA ASP A 88 1.13 15.57 -7.15
C ASP A 88 1.00 15.27 -8.64
N PRO A 89 -0.04 15.78 -9.32
CA PRO A 89 -0.21 15.53 -10.74
C PRO A 89 0.78 16.29 -11.62
N VAL A 90 1.37 17.36 -11.11
CA VAL A 90 2.17 18.30 -11.93
C VAL A 90 3.62 17.85 -12.05
N HIS A 91 4.24 17.34 -10.98
CA HIS A 91 5.64 16.91 -11.04
C HIS A 91 5.85 15.77 -12.03
N PHE A 92 4.79 14.96 -12.28
CA PHE A 92 4.89 13.77 -13.12
C PHE A 92 5.40 14.11 -14.53
N GLU A 93 4.82 15.10 -15.20
CA GLU A 93 5.28 15.52 -16.52
C GLU A 93 6.63 16.25 -16.45
N TRP A 94 6.78 17.15 -15.47
CA TRP A 94 8.00 17.94 -15.36
C TRP A 94 9.22 17.10 -15.03
N MET A 95 9.08 16.16 -14.11
CA MET A 95 10.20 15.33 -13.67
C MET A 95 10.30 14.05 -14.51
N HIS A 96 9.26 13.21 -14.51
CA HIS A 96 9.34 11.88 -15.11
C HIS A 96 9.42 11.92 -16.65
N ASP A 97 8.53 12.63 -17.31
CA ASP A 97 8.52 12.69 -18.77
C ASP A 97 9.76 13.41 -19.31
N ASN A 98 10.13 14.55 -18.75
CA ASN A 98 11.30 15.31 -19.21
C ASN A 98 12.60 14.54 -18.93
N TRP A 99 12.70 13.90 -17.75
CA TRP A 99 13.84 13.07 -17.42
C TRP A 99 13.98 11.88 -18.37
N SER A 100 12.87 11.20 -18.66
CA SER A 100 12.85 10.07 -19.60
C SER A 100 13.27 10.47 -21.00
N LYS A 101 12.88 11.65 -21.48
CA LYS A 101 13.31 12.21 -22.77
C LYS A 101 14.81 12.48 -22.77
N ARG A 102 15.33 13.14 -21.75
CA ARG A 102 16.77 13.44 -21.62
C ARG A 102 17.63 12.17 -21.58
N LEU A 103 17.19 11.14 -20.85
CA LEU A 103 17.90 9.86 -20.82
C LEU A 103 17.98 9.19 -22.21
N LYS A 104 16.99 9.44 -23.07
CA LYS A 104 16.96 8.95 -24.45
C LYS A 104 17.73 9.84 -25.42
N GLY A 105 18.32 10.94 -24.93
CA GLY A 105 19.00 11.93 -25.78
C GLY A 105 18.07 12.81 -26.60
N ASP A 106 16.80 12.87 -26.21
CA ASP A 106 15.80 13.72 -26.87
C ASP A 106 15.81 15.10 -26.22
N GLU A 107 16.18 16.12 -26.99
CA GLU A 107 16.13 17.55 -26.62
C GLU A 107 14.79 18.20 -27.01
N GLY A 108 13.83 17.40 -27.46
CA GLY A 108 12.52 17.82 -27.96
C GLY A 108 11.67 18.60 -26.95
N PRO A 109 10.50 19.05 -27.35
CA PRO A 109 9.67 19.89 -26.49
C PRO A 109 9.38 19.19 -25.18
N TYR A 110 9.37 19.97 -24.12
CA TYR A 110 8.98 19.50 -22.78
C TYR A 110 7.58 18.89 -22.79
N ALA A 111 7.28 18.15 -21.74
CA ALA A 111 5.97 17.52 -21.56
C ALA A 111 4.81 18.50 -21.74
N ALA A 112 3.66 17.97 -22.14
CA ALA A 112 2.43 18.73 -22.31
C ALA A 112 2.07 19.52 -21.04
N LYS A 113 1.67 20.77 -21.21
CA LYS A 113 1.28 21.62 -20.07
C LYS A 113 -0.01 21.11 -19.44
N HIS A 114 -0.08 21.25 -18.12
CA HIS A 114 -1.35 21.15 -17.40
C HIS A 114 -2.22 22.37 -17.71
N LEU A 115 -3.45 22.13 -18.11
CA LEU A 115 -4.45 23.16 -18.40
C LEU A 115 -5.44 23.31 -17.24
N GLU A 116 -5.80 22.20 -16.61
CA GLU A 116 -6.73 22.15 -15.47
C GLU A 116 -6.35 21.01 -14.55
N VAL A 117 -6.42 21.24 -13.24
CA VAL A 117 -6.25 20.23 -12.21
C VAL A 117 -7.38 20.40 -11.22
N ASP A 118 -8.00 19.30 -10.80
CA ASP A 118 -9.11 19.30 -9.84
C ASP A 118 -8.97 18.12 -8.86
N PHE A 119 -9.60 18.25 -7.70
CA PHE A 119 -9.62 17.23 -6.65
C PHE A 119 -11.03 16.97 -6.18
N GLY A 120 -11.40 15.70 -6.07
CA GLY A 120 -12.67 15.27 -5.50
C GLY A 120 -12.45 14.48 -4.22
N GLU A 121 -13.21 14.76 -3.17
CA GLU A 121 -13.19 14.01 -1.92
C GLU A 121 -14.27 12.93 -1.88
N PHE A 122 -13.98 11.82 -1.21
CA PHE A 122 -14.93 10.76 -0.88
C PHE A 122 -14.58 10.13 0.48
N GLU A 123 -15.44 9.24 0.99
CA GLU A 123 -15.34 8.69 2.36
C GLU A 123 -13.96 8.13 2.73
N HIS A 124 -13.23 7.53 1.77
CA HIS A 124 -11.98 6.82 2.05
C HIS A 124 -10.74 7.50 1.47
N GLY A 125 -10.89 8.74 0.98
CA GLY A 125 -9.76 9.44 0.39
C GLY A 125 -10.18 10.53 -0.59
N PHE A 126 -9.44 10.65 -1.67
CA PHE A 126 -9.73 11.63 -2.71
C PHE A 126 -9.24 11.15 -4.08
N THR A 127 -9.76 11.79 -5.12
CA THR A 127 -9.27 11.64 -6.50
C THR A 127 -8.60 12.92 -6.94
N TYR A 128 -7.62 12.82 -7.82
CA TYR A 128 -7.15 13.96 -8.57
C TYR A 128 -7.37 13.77 -10.07
N HIS A 129 -7.74 14.85 -10.72
CA HIS A 129 -8.09 14.91 -12.12
C HIS A 129 -7.23 15.96 -12.81
N ARG A 130 -6.93 15.75 -14.09
CA ARG A 130 -6.13 16.71 -14.85
C ARG A 130 -6.48 16.71 -16.32
N ILE A 131 -6.40 17.88 -16.94
CA ILE A 131 -6.40 18.06 -18.38
C ILE A 131 -5.03 18.58 -18.78
N ARG A 132 -4.42 17.95 -19.76
CA ARG A 132 -3.15 18.35 -20.36
C ARG A 132 -3.38 18.95 -21.74
N GLU A 133 -2.42 19.72 -22.22
CA GLU A 133 -2.40 20.22 -23.59
C GLU A 133 -2.57 19.06 -24.59
N GLY A 134 -3.53 19.20 -25.49
CA GLY A 134 -3.90 18.14 -26.45
C GLY A 134 -4.97 17.17 -25.95
N ALA A 135 -5.45 17.29 -24.71
CA ALA A 135 -6.57 16.54 -24.16
C ALA A 135 -7.75 17.46 -23.82
N ASP A 136 -8.91 16.87 -23.54
CA ASP A 136 -10.13 17.58 -23.14
C ASP A 136 -10.82 16.89 -21.96
N LYS A 137 -12.02 17.36 -21.61
CA LYS A 137 -12.82 16.82 -20.49
C LYS A 137 -13.38 15.41 -20.69
N ASN A 138 -13.14 14.78 -21.85
CA ASN A 138 -13.47 13.37 -22.08
C ASN A 138 -12.26 12.45 -21.82
N ASP A 139 -11.07 13.01 -21.58
CA ASP A 139 -9.88 12.23 -21.25
C ASP A 139 -10.10 11.43 -19.96
N PRO A 140 -9.69 10.14 -19.90
CA PRO A 140 -9.79 9.34 -18.67
C PRO A 140 -9.06 9.94 -17.47
N LEU A 141 -8.00 10.73 -17.65
CA LEU A 141 -7.33 11.44 -16.57
C LEU A 141 -8.20 12.56 -15.97
N TRP A 142 -9.25 12.99 -16.69
CA TRP A 142 -10.25 13.92 -16.18
C TRP A 142 -11.52 13.20 -15.67
N THR A 143 -12.06 12.27 -16.45
CA THR A 143 -13.33 11.63 -16.13
C THR A 143 -13.24 10.60 -15.02
N VAL A 144 -12.13 9.89 -14.93
CA VAL A 144 -11.84 8.88 -13.92
C VAL A 144 -10.85 9.40 -12.87
N GLY A 145 -9.76 10.03 -13.33
CA GLY A 145 -8.70 10.51 -12.46
C GLY A 145 -7.84 9.40 -11.89
N ARG A 146 -7.20 9.69 -10.77
CA ARG A 146 -6.43 8.76 -9.96
C ARG A 146 -6.89 8.80 -8.52
N VAL A 147 -6.86 7.67 -7.86
CA VAL A 147 -7.41 7.50 -6.52
C VAL A 147 -6.29 7.45 -5.50
N CYS A 148 -6.37 8.34 -4.51
CA CYS A 148 -5.62 8.24 -3.27
C CYS A 148 -6.55 7.68 -2.18
N LEU A 149 -6.20 6.52 -1.64
CA LEU A 149 -6.88 5.95 -0.48
C LEU A 149 -6.12 6.37 0.77
N TRP A 150 -6.74 7.21 1.55
CA TRP A 150 -6.13 7.77 2.74
C TRP A 150 -5.87 6.68 3.80
N PRO A 151 -4.74 6.68 4.53
CA PRO A 151 -3.71 7.73 4.50
C PRO A 151 -2.55 7.50 3.50
N TYR A 152 -2.27 6.29 3.06
CA TYR A 152 -1.00 5.99 2.41
C TYR A 152 -1.08 5.06 1.19
N ALA A 153 -2.25 4.90 0.59
CA ALA A 153 -2.39 4.10 -0.62
C ALA A 153 -2.73 4.95 -1.85
N LEU A 154 -2.24 4.55 -3.00
CA LEU A 154 -2.47 5.20 -4.28
C LEU A 154 -2.77 4.15 -5.35
N PHE A 155 -3.79 4.38 -6.17
CA PHE A 155 -4.08 3.60 -7.36
C PHE A 155 -4.02 4.47 -8.61
N THR A 156 -3.10 4.16 -9.51
CA THR A 156 -2.88 4.93 -10.74
C THR A 156 -3.46 4.30 -11.99
N GLY A 157 -4.24 3.23 -11.83
CA GLY A 157 -4.80 2.44 -12.93
C GLY A 157 -3.87 1.33 -13.44
N GLY A 158 -2.56 1.51 -13.33
CA GLY A 158 -1.56 0.53 -13.75
C GLY A 158 -0.83 -0.16 -12.61
N HIS A 159 -0.78 0.46 -11.44
CA HIS A 159 -0.22 -0.14 -10.24
C HIS A 159 -0.92 0.39 -8.98
N PHE A 160 -0.86 -0.40 -7.93
CA PHE A 160 -1.29 -0.07 -6.59
C PHE A 160 -0.04 0.14 -5.73
N GLU A 161 -0.02 1.15 -4.89
CA GLU A 161 1.13 1.51 -4.09
C GLU A 161 0.72 1.81 -2.65
N TRP A 162 1.47 1.27 -1.69
CA TRP A 162 1.35 1.59 -0.28
C TRP A 162 2.64 2.24 0.21
N ARG A 163 2.51 3.41 0.84
CA ARG A 163 3.58 4.12 1.53
C ARG A 163 3.55 3.76 3.02
N VAL A 164 4.08 2.60 3.35
CA VAL A 164 4.01 2.05 4.71
C VAL A 164 5.03 2.75 5.60
N PRO A 165 4.59 3.50 6.65
CA PRO A 165 5.52 4.14 7.56
C PRO A 165 6.28 3.08 8.36
N VAL A 166 7.62 3.16 8.34
CA VAL A 166 8.51 2.36 9.20
C VAL A 166 8.80 3.15 10.47
N ASP A 167 9.14 4.41 10.32
CA ASP A 167 9.31 5.42 11.37
C ASP A 167 9.10 6.82 10.77
N ASP A 168 9.51 7.87 11.50
CA ASP A 168 9.32 9.26 11.07
C ASP A 168 10.22 9.68 9.88
N GLU A 169 11.26 8.90 9.58
CA GLU A 169 12.25 9.22 8.55
C GLU A 169 12.31 8.16 7.44
N ASN A 170 11.66 7.01 7.61
CA ASN A 170 11.76 5.89 6.69
C ASN A 170 10.39 5.34 6.29
N THR A 171 10.27 4.98 5.02
CA THR A 171 9.06 4.42 4.41
C THR A 171 9.39 3.14 3.65
N LEU A 172 8.58 2.11 3.82
CA LEU A 172 8.56 0.96 2.93
C LEU A 172 7.49 1.20 1.85
N SER A 173 7.91 1.36 0.61
CA SER A 173 7.01 1.37 -0.55
C SER A 173 6.76 -0.06 -1.02
N VAL A 174 5.49 -0.42 -1.19
CA VAL A 174 5.05 -1.75 -1.64
C VAL A 174 4.19 -1.61 -2.88
#